data_01b04187877521113f442cbecd0a356d
#
_entry.id   01b04187877521113f442cbecd0a356d
#
_cell.length_a   1.000
_cell.length_b   1.000
_cell.length_c   1.000
_cell.angle_alpha   90.00
_cell.angle_beta   90.00
_cell.angle_gamma   90.00
#
_symmetry.space_group_name_H-M   'P 1'
#
loop_
_entity.id
_entity.type
_entity.pdbx_description
1 polymer ?
#
loop_
_entity_poly.entity_id
_entity_poly.type
_entity_poly.pdbx_seq_one_letter_code
_entity_poly.pdbx_strand_id
1 'polypeptide(L)'
;MDGRHSLELALPGASIGAVAGAMAGGLTLFAGQPTGMAALSALSLAVPLALFGGLYGVLLGHGVFRPGTFGPVGLYWVAAFPMARLAQESLVGIGLADGVLPFLAYQAMVSLGFAIGFVWLHERIMPHWLIRRAAANPVAKDLLGVYVRHAGMLRSRKGARR
;
A
#
# COMPACT_ATOMS: atom_id res chain seq x y z
N MET A 1 24.27 5.27 -0.79
CA MET A 1 22.97 5.40 -0.06
C MET A 1 22.80 4.18 0.82
N ASP A 2 22.69 4.38 2.14
CA ASP A 2 22.50 3.27 3.06
C ASP A 2 21.12 2.63 2.86
N GLY A 3 21.08 1.36 2.47
CA GLY A 3 19.85 0.63 2.25
C GLY A 3 18.91 0.62 3.46
N ARG A 4 19.47 0.76 4.68
CA ARG A 4 18.69 0.87 5.93
C ARG A 4 17.77 2.09 5.94
N HIS A 5 18.24 3.25 5.48
CA HIS A 5 17.43 4.48 5.43
C HIS A 5 16.25 4.36 4.47
N SER A 6 16.46 3.68 3.33
CA SER A 6 15.36 3.40 2.38
C SER A 6 14.35 2.40 2.95
N LEU A 7 14.81 1.35 3.67
CA LEU A 7 13.92 0.36 4.28
C LEU A 7 13.04 0.94 5.39
N GLU A 8 13.49 1.96 6.10
CA GLU A 8 12.63 2.65 7.08
C GLU A 8 11.38 3.27 6.43
N LEU A 9 11.47 3.71 5.18
CA LEU A 9 10.33 4.25 4.44
C LEU A 9 9.31 3.19 4.03
N ALA A 10 9.68 1.92 4.09
CA ALA A 10 8.75 0.81 3.84
C ALA A 10 7.68 0.68 4.94
N LEU A 11 8.00 1.06 6.19
CA LEU A 11 7.16 0.76 7.34
C LEU A 11 5.72 1.30 7.26
N PRO A 12 5.45 2.56 6.84
CA PRO A 12 4.07 3.04 6.72
C PRO A 12 3.25 2.22 5.73
N GLY A 13 3.78 1.96 4.53
CA GLY A 13 3.09 1.18 3.52
C GLY A 13 2.93 -0.30 3.91
N ALA A 14 3.96 -0.89 4.52
CA ALA A 14 3.92 -2.27 5.00
C ALA A 14 2.85 -2.45 6.10
N SER A 15 2.75 -1.50 7.04
CA SER A 15 1.74 -1.58 8.09
C SER A 15 0.32 -1.48 7.55
N ILE A 16 0.08 -0.64 6.54
CA ILE A 16 -1.23 -0.55 5.87
C ILE A 16 -1.57 -1.89 5.19
N GLY A 17 -0.62 -2.48 4.46
CA GLY A 17 -0.80 -3.78 3.80
C GLY A 17 -1.08 -4.90 4.79
N ALA A 18 -0.32 -4.95 5.90
CA ALA A 18 -0.53 -5.93 6.96
C ALA A 18 -1.93 -5.82 7.60
N VAL A 19 -2.38 -4.61 7.91
CA VAL A 19 -3.72 -4.37 8.46
C VAL A 19 -4.80 -4.78 7.46
N ALA A 20 -4.66 -4.44 6.18
CA ALA A 20 -5.61 -4.85 5.15
C ALA A 20 -5.73 -6.38 5.03
N GLY A 21 -4.60 -7.09 5.08
CA GLY A 21 -4.60 -8.56 5.09
C GLY A 21 -5.24 -9.15 6.37
N ALA A 22 -4.95 -8.57 7.53
CA ALA A 22 -5.58 -8.97 8.79
C ALA A 22 -7.11 -8.79 8.77
N MET A 23 -7.60 -7.73 8.13
CA MET A 23 -9.04 -7.51 7.93
C MET A 23 -9.68 -8.62 7.10
N ALA A 24 -8.98 -9.16 6.09
CA ALA A 24 -9.47 -10.29 5.31
C ALA A 24 -9.71 -11.54 6.19
N GLY A 25 -8.80 -11.81 7.14
CA GLY A 25 -8.98 -12.87 8.13
C GLY A 25 -10.19 -12.62 9.05
N GLY A 26 -10.37 -11.37 9.49
CA GLY A 26 -11.55 -10.98 10.25
C GLY A 26 -12.85 -11.25 9.49
N LEU A 27 -12.91 -10.87 8.21
CA LEU A 27 -14.07 -11.14 7.35
C LEU A 27 -14.30 -12.65 7.17
N THR A 28 -13.26 -13.45 7.09
CA THR A 28 -13.36 -14.92 7.02
C THR A 28 -14.00 -15.51 8.28
N LEU A 29 -13.67 -14.95 9.47
CA LEU A 29 -14.34 -15.33 10.73
C LEU A 29 -15.81 -14.94 10.73
N PHE A 30 -16.15 -13.72 10.31
CA PHE A 30 -17.53 -13.27 10.20
C PHE A 30 -18.35 -14.12 9.23
N ALA A 31 -17.72 -14.69 8.20
CA ALA A 31 -18.34 -15.66 7.30
C ALA A 31 -18.49 -17.06 7.91
N GLY A 32 -18.22 -17.23 9.21
CA GLY A 32 -18.41 -18.50 9.93
C GLY A 32 -17.34 -19.56 9.64
N GLN A 33 -16.22 -19.17 9.04
CA GLN A 33 -15.13 -20.11 8.76
C GLN A 33 -14.32 -20.43 10.02
N PRO A 34 -13.69 -21.62 10.11
CA PRO A 34 -12.85 -22.00 11.23
C PRO A 34 -11.70 -21.02 11.46
N THR A 35 -11.28 -20.84 12.72
CA THR A 35 -10.19 -19.92 13.10
C THR A 35 -8.89 -20.18 12.37
N GLY A 36 -8.56 -21.46 12.09
CA GLY A 36 -7.37 -21.83 11.29
C GLY A 36 -7.42 -21.30 9.87
N MET A 37 -8.59 -21.35 9.22
CA MET A 37 -8.80 -20.79 7.88
C MET A 37 -8.72 -19.26 7.89
N ALA A 38 -9.27 -18.63 8.92
CA ALA A 38 -9.17 -17.18 9.09
C ALA A 38 -7.73 -16.71 9.29
N ALA A 39 -6.96 -17.43 10.12
CA ALA A 39 -5.54 -17.14 10.32
C ALA A 39 -4.72 -17.34 9.03
N LEU A 40 -4.97 -18.43 8.30
CA LEU A 40 -4.33 -18.67 7.01
C LEU A 40 -4.68 -17.56 6.00
N SER A 41 -5.94 -17.20 5.88
CA SER A 41 -6.42 -16.14 5.00
C SER A 41 -5.80 -14.78 5.36
N ALA A 42 -5.73 -14.46 6.66
CA ALA A 42 -5.10 -13.25 7.15
C ALA A 42 -3.62 -13.17 6.77
N LEU A 43 -2.83 -14.20 7.12
CA LEU A 43 -1.39 -14.20 6.93
C LEU A 43 -0.99 -14.27 5.45
N SER A 44 -1.66 -15.13 4.67
CA SER A 44 -1.37 -15.32 3.26
C SER A 44 -1.66 -14.06 2.42
N LEU A 45 -2.52 -13.15 2.88
CA LEU A 45 -2.76 -11.86 2.24
C LEU A 45 -1.94 -10.73 2.89
N ALA A 46 -1.80 -10.72 4.23
CA ALA A 46 -1.08 -9.67 4.94
C ALA A 46 0.39 -9.59 4.52
N VAL A 47 1.05 -10.74 4.38
CA VAL A 47 2.48 -10.77 4.00
C VAL A 47 2.72 -10.16 2.63
N PRO A 48 2.10 -10.60 1.53
CA PRO A 48 2.35 -9.98 0.23
C PRO A 48 1.86 -8.53 0.14
N LEU A 49 0.74 -8.16 0.77
CA LEU A 49 0.32 -6.76 0.80
C LEU A 49 1.27 -5.88 1.60
N ALA A 50 1.85 -6.37 2.69
CA ALA A 50 2.88 -5.66 3.45
C ALA A 50 4.15 -5.47 2.61
N LEU A 51 4.58 -6.50 1.88
CA LEU A 51 5.74 -6.42 0.99
C LEU A 51 5.52 -5.38 -0.13
N PHE A 52 4.39 -5.44 -0.83
CA PHE A 52 4.07 -4.46 -1.87
C PHE A 52 3.85 -3.06 -1.30
N GLY A 53 3.17 -2.92 -0.16
CA GLY A 53 3.00 -1.64 0.51
C GLY A 53 4.33 -1.04 0.97
N GLY A 54 5.23 -1.87 1.49
CA GLY A 54 6.59 -1.48 1.85
C GLY A 54 7.41 -1.05 0.64
N LEU A 55 7.36 -1.84 -0.45
CA LEU A 55 8.01 -1.51 -1.72
C LEU A 55 7.53 -0.15 -2.26
N TYR A 56 6.22 0.11 -2.20
CA TYR A 56 5.69 1.42 -2.55
C TYR A 56 6.36 2.56 -1.77
N GLY A 57 6.51 2.43 -0.45
CA GLY A 57 7.18 3.43 0.39
C GLY A 57 8.65 3.66 0.01
N VAL A 58 9.37 2.59 -0.33
CA VAL A 58 10.75 2.67 -0.83
C VAL A 58 10.79 3.39 -2.18
N LEU A 59 9.93 3.01 -3.13
CA LEU A 59 9.86 3.64 -4.46
C LEU A 59 9.48 5.13 -4.38
N LEU A 60 8.62 5.50 -3.44
CA LEU A 60 8.29 6.90 -3.15
C LEU A 60 9.52 7.65 -2.64
N GLY A 61 10.30 7.06 -1.73
CA GLY A 61 11.55 7.62 -1.23
C GLY A 61 12.61 7.84 -2.30
N HIS A 62 12.63 6.99 -3.32
CA HIS A 62 13.52 7.11 -4.48
C HIS A 62 12.96 7.99 -5.61
N GLY A 63 11.79 8.61 -5.42
CA GLY A 63 11.20 9.55 -6.38
C GLY A 63 10.56 8.89 -7.61
N VAL A 64 10.39 7.56 -7.61
CA VAL A 64 9.64 6.83 -8.67
C VAL A 64 8.18 7.25 -8.65
N PHE A 65 7.61 7.38 -7.45
CA PHE A 65 6.30 7.98 -7.25
C PHE A 65 6.43 9.39 -6.67
N ARG A 66 5.40 10.21 -6.90
CA ARG A 66 5.32 11.56 -6.35
C ARG A 66 4.08 11.69 -5.46
N PRO A 67 4.18 12.37 -4.30
CA PRO A 67 3.01 12.67 -3.48
C PRO A 67 1.90 13.33 -4.28
N GLY A 68 0.65 12.92 -4.01
CA GLY A 68 -0.53 13.49 -4.66
C GLY A 68 -0.76 13.05 -6.11
N THR A 69 -0.01 12.08 -6.66
CA THR A 69 -0.25 11.52 -7.99
C THR A 69 -0.90 10.13 -7.90
N PHE A 70 -2.14 10.00 -8.37
CA PHE A 70 -2.86 8.73 -8.29
C PHE A 70 -2.55 7.79 -9.48
N GLY A 71 -2.41 8.30 -10.69
CA GLY A 71 -2.28 7.48 -11.91
C GLY A 71 -1.19 6.40 -11.84
N PRO A 72 0.09 6.76 -11.64
CA PRO A 72 1.17 5.76 -11.54
C PRO A 72 0.99 4.79 -10.36
N VAL A 73 0.43 5.26 -9.24
CA VAL A 73 0.18 4.44 -8.05
C VAL A 73 -0.99 3.48 -8.29
N GLY A 74 -2.03 3.93 -8.98
CA GLY A 74 -3.13 3.08 -9.42
C GLY A 74 -2.63 1.94 -10.30
N LEU A 75 -1.78 2.22 -11.29
CA LEU A 75 -1.16 1.20 -12.15
C LEU A 75 -0.29 0.22 -11.36
N TYR A 76 0.47 0.71 -10.39
CA TYR A 76 1.23 -0.16 -9.48
C TYR A 76 0.30 -1.15 -8.76
N TRP A 77 -0.81 -0.69 -8.19
CA TRP A 77 -1.73 -1.54 -7.45
C TRP A 77 -2.57 -2.44 -8.37
N VAL A 78 -2.83 -2.06 -9.63
CA VAL A 78 -3.45 -2.96 -10.64
C VAL A 78 -2.59 -4.21 -10.88
N ALA A 79 -1.28 -4.15 -10.70
CA ALA A 79 -0.40 -5.32 -10.75
C ALA A 79 -0.20 -5.96 -9.36
N ALA A 80 0.16 -5.17 -8.36
CA ALA A 80 0.58 -5.65 -7.03
C ALA A 80 -0.56 -6.35 -6.26
N PHE A 81 -1.77 -5.81 -6.30
CA PHE A 81 -2.90 -6.38 -5.58
C PHE A 81 -3.34 -7.73 -6.14
N PRO A 82 -3.55 -7.91 -7.48
CA PRO A 82 -3.84 -9.23 -8.03
C PRO A 82 -2.76 -10.28 -7.73
N MET A 83 -1.47 -9.89 -7.74
CA MET A 83 -0.39 -10.80 -7.37
C MET A 83 -0.46 -11.20 -5.89
N ALA A 84 -0.76 -10.26 -4.99
CA ALA A 84 -0.98 -10.58 -3.57
C ALA A 84 -2.17 -11.52 -3.38
N ARG A 85 -3.26 -11.30 -4.11
CA ARG A 85 -4.44 -12.16 -4.12
C ARG A 85 -4.15 -13.55 -4.69
N LEU A 86 -3.38 -13.62 -5.77
CA LEU A 86 -2.97 -14.90 -6.34
C LEU A 86 -2.11 -15.71 -5.36
N ALA A 87 -1.17 -15.06 -4.67
CA ALA A 87 -0.37 -15.69 -3.62
C ALA A 87 -1.25 -16.22 -2.48
N GLN A 88 -2.26 -15.47 -2.06
CA GLN A 88 -3.24 -15.93 -1.07
C GLN A 88 -4.02 -17.15 -1.59
N GLU A 89 -4.59 -17.08 -2.79
CA GLU A 89 -5.42 -18.14 -3.37
C GLU A 89 -4.62 -19.42 -3.63
N SER A 90 -3.35 -19.32 -3.95
CA SER A 90 -2.48 -20.51 -4.10
C SER A 90 -2.33 -21.31 -2.79
N LEU A 91 -2.56 -20.68 -1.65
CA LEU A 91 -2.51 -21.32 -0.32
C LEU A 91 -3.89 -21.72 0.19
N VAL A 92 -4.94 -20.96 -0.11
CA VAL A 92 -6.31 -21.17 0.37
C VAL A 92 -7.13 -22.02 -0.60
N GLY A 93 -6.88 -21.92 -1.91
CA GLY A 93 -7.40 -22.85 -2.94
C GLY A 93 -8.87 -22.70 -3.31
N ILE A 94 -9.54 -21.59 -3.00
CA ILE A 94 -11.00 -21.45 -3.17
C ILE A 94 -11.37 -20.71 -4.46
N GLY A 95 -10.55 -19.75 -4.92
CA GLY A 95 -10.94 -18.75 -5.92
C GLY A 95 -10.48 -19.01 -7.35
N LEU A 96 -9.80 -20.13 -7.64
CA LEU A 96 -9.23 -20.41 -8.97
C LEU A 96 -10.06 -21.36 -9.83
N ALA A 97 -11.30 -21.65 -9.44
CA ALA A 97 -12.19 -22.60 -10.13
C ALA A 97 -12.42 -22.24 -11.61
N ASP A 98 -12.53 -20.93 -11.91
CA ASP A 98 -12.76 -20.40 -13.26
C ASP A 98 -11.44 -20.10 -14.02
N GLY A 99 -10.31 -20.44 -13.44
CA GLY A 99 -8.98 -20.22 -13.99
C GLY A 99 -8.29 -18.92 -13.52
N VAL A 100 -6.98 -18.87 -13.74
CA VAL A 100 -6.12 -17.78 -13.26
C VAL A 100 -6.43 -16.45 -13.96
N LEU A 101 -6.68 -16.45 -15.26
CA LEU A 101 -6.85 -15.19 -16.03
C LEU A 101 -8.13 -14.42 -15.65
N PRO A 102 -9.32 -15.05 -15.57
CA PRO A 102 -10.53 -14.39 -15.07
C PRO A 102 -10.36 -13.89 -13.63
N PHE A 103 -9.70 -14.68 -12.77
CA PHE A 103 -9.38 -14.26 -11.41
C PHE A 103 -8.55 -12.99 -11.39
N LEU A 104 -7.43 -12.93 -12.12
CA LEU A 104 -6.55 -11.76 -12.17
C LEU A 104 -7.26 -10.53 -12.73
N ALA A 105 -8.09 -10.69 -13.77
CA ALA A 105 -8.87 -9.61 -14.36
C ALA A 105 -9.86 -9.01 -13.33
N TYR A 106 -10.57 -9.86 -12.58
CA TYR A 106 -11.44 -9.40 -11.49
C TYR A 106 -10.67 -8.67 -10.40
N GLN A 107 -9.54 -9.23 -9.95
CA GLN A 107 -8.72 -8.62 -8.92
C GLN A 107 -8.11 -7.28 -9.38
N ALA A 108 -7.78 -7.13 -10.66
CA ALA A 108 -7.32 -5.87 -11.23
C ALA A 108 -8.39 -4.76 -11.13
N MET A 109 -9.66 -5.10 -11.33
CA MET A 109 -10.77 -4.15 -11.12
C MET A 109 -10.90 -3.76 -9.64
N VAL A 110 -10.88 -4.75 -8.74
CA VAL A 110 -10.98 -4.53 -7.28
C VAL A 110 -9.80 -3.70 -6.76
N SER A 111 -8.62 -3.85 -7.37
CA SER A 111 -7.40 -3.15 -6.96
C SER A 111 -7.51 -1.63 -7.03
N LEU A 112 -8.35 -1.07 -7.89
CA LEU A 112 -8.55 0.38 -7.98
C LEU A 112 -9.19 0.93 -6.70
N GLY A 113 -10.17 0.21 -6.12
CA GLY A 113 -10.76 0.56 -4.84
C GLY A 113 -9.73 0.46 -3.70
N PHE A 114 -8.93 -0.61 -3.69
CA PHE A 114 -7.84 -0.77 -2.74
C PHE A 114 -6.81 0.35 -2.86
N ALA A 115 -6.39 0.69 -4.09
CA ALA A 115 -5.42 1.75 -4.35
C ALA A 115 -5.87 3.11 -3.80
N ILE A 116 -7.15 3.46 -3.96
CA ILE A 116 -7.72 4.70 -3.41
C ILE A 116 -7.59 4.72 -1.89
N GLY A 117 -8.01 3.68 -1.21
CA GLY A 117 -7.92 3.54 0.24
C GLY A 117 -6.47 3.56 0.74
N PHE A 118 -5.59 2.81 0.06
CA PHE A 118 -4.17 2.75 0.38
C PHE A 118 -3.50 4.12 0.25
N VAL A 119 -3.66 4.80 -0.88
CA VAL A 119 -3.08 6.13 -1.12
C VAL A 119 -3.59 7.13 -0.09
N TRP A 120 -4.90 7.16 0.14
CA TRP A 120 -5.52 8.07 1.10
C TRP A 120 -4.94 7.88 2.51
N LEU A 121 -4.77 6.65 2.97
CA LEU A 121 -4.23 6.34 4.29
C LEU A 121 -2.72 6.61 4.34
N HIS A 122 -1.99 6.21 3.30
CA HIS A 122 -0.55 6.41 3.20
C HIS A 122 -0.17 7.90 3.21
N GLU A 123 -0.88 8.73 2.43
CA GLU A 123 -0.67 10.19 2.40
C GLU A 123 -0.96 10.87 3.75
N ARG A 124 -1.76 10.26 4.60
CA ARG A 124 -1.99 10.74 5.98
C ARG A 124 -0.92 10.30 6.95
N ILE A 125 -0.46 9.06 6.87
CA ILE A 125 0.51 8.47 7.81
C ILE A 125 1.93 8.93 7.48
N MET A 126 2.31 8.94 6.20
CA MET A 126 3.68 9.16 5.74
C MET A 126 4.27 10.50 6.22
N PRO A 127 3.61 11.66 6.11
CA PRO A 127 4.17 12.93 6.60
C PRO A 127 4.49 12.90 8.10
N HIS A 128 3.63 12.31 8.92
CA HIS A 128 3.87 12.18 10.36
C HIS A 128 5.06 11.28 10.67
N TRP A 129 5.22 10.20 9.90
CA TRP A 129 6.36 9.30 9.98
C TRP A 129 7.66 10.04 9.60
N LEU A 130 7.66 10.77 8.49
CA LEU A 130 8.81 11.52 7.99
C LEU A 130 9.28 12.58 8.99
N ILE A 131 8.36 13.33 9.62
CA ILE A 131 8.70 14.32 10.64
C ILE A 131 9.49 13.69 11.78
N ARG A 132 9.10 12.49 12.22
CA ARG A 132 9.78 11.77 13.31
C ARG A 132 11.15 11.21 12.91
N ARG A 133 11.37 10.94 11.63
CA ARG A 133 12.58 10.28 11.11
C ARG A 133 13.57 11.24 10.44
N ALA A 134 13.14 12.42 10.01
CA ALA A 134 13.96 13.36 9.24
C ALA A 134 15.28 13.77 9.92
N ALA A 135 15.35 13.76 11.25
CA ALA A 135 16.57 14.09 11.98
C ALA A 135 17.67 13.03 11.84
N ALA A 136 17.29 11.74 11.70
CA ALA A 136 18.21 10.60 11.67
C ALA A 136 18.32 9.94 10.28
N ASN A 137 17.43 10.29 9.34
CA ASN A 137 17.35 9.66 8.03
C ASN A 137 17.31 10.71 6.94
N PRO A 138 18.39 10.86 6.15
CA PRO A 138 18.47 11.86 5.10
C PRO A 138 17.44 11.65 3.99
N VAL A 139 17.12 10.40 3.63
CA VAL A 139 16.09 10.09 2.63
C VAL A 139 14.71 10.54 3.11
N ALA A 140 14.40 10.33 4.40
CA ALA A 140 13.16 10.81 5.00
C ALA A 140 13.09 12.34 5.01
N LYS A 141 14.22 13.03 5.27
CA LYS A 141 14.33 14.49 5.24
C LYS A 141 14.05 15.03 3.83
N ASP A 142 14.64 14.43 2.82
CA ASP A 142 14.47 14.86 1.42
C ASP A 142 13.02 14.66 0.97
N LEU A 143 12.45 13.49 1.27
CA LEU A 143 11.04 13.19 0.97
C LEU A 143 10.08 14.14 1.71
N LEU A 144 10.35 14.47 2.98
CA LEU A 144 9.57 15.46 3.72
C LEU A 144 9.58 16.81 3.00
N GLY A 145 10.74 17.24 2.48
CA GLY A 145 10.84 18.44 1.66
C GLY A 145 9.95 18.42 0.42
N VAL A 146 9.78 17.25 -0.22
CA VAL A 146 8.84 17.08 -1.35
C VAL A 146 7.40 17.28 -0.90
N TYR A 147 6.99 16.67 0.22
CA TYR A 147 5.64 16.85 0.79
C TYR A 147 5.34 18.31 1.15
N VAL A 148 6.28 19.01 1.76
CA VAL A 148 6.13 20.43 2.13
C VAL A 148 5.92 21.30 0.89
N ARG A 149 6.74 21.10 -0.16
CA ARG A 149 6.59 21.83 -1.43
C ARG A 149 5.24 21.55 -2.09
N HIS A 150 4.80 20.29 -2.10
CA HIS A 150 3.50 19.91 -2.64
C HIS A 150 2.35 20.61 -1.92
N ALA A 151 2.36 20.62 -0.59
CA ALA A 151 1.37 21.31 0.24
C ALA A 151 1.37 22.83 0.00
N GLY A 152 2.54 23.44 -0.19
CA GLY A 152 2.68 24.86 -0.53
C GLY A 152 2.03 25.22 -1.88
N MET A 153 2.26 24.39 -2.90
CA MET A 153 1.65 24.58 -4.22
C MET A 153 0.10 24.49 -4.19
N LEU A 154 -0.45 23.58 -3.38
CA LEU A 154 -1.89 23.44 -3.22
C LEU A 154 -2.51 24.67 -2.54
N ARG A 155 -1.82 25.25 -1.54
CA ARG A 155 -2.27 26.49 -0.85
C ARG A 155 -2.27 27.70 -1.77
N SER A 156 -1.22 27.88 -2.57
CA SER A 156 -1.13 29.01 -3.52
C SER A 156 -2.22 28.96 -4.59
N ARG A 157 -2.51 27.77 -5.14
CA ARG A 157 -3.62 27.58 -6.10
C ARG A 157 -5.00 27.91 -5.52
N LYS A 158 -5.22 27.59 -4.23
CA LYS A 158 -6.47 27.88 -3.55
C LYS A 158 -6.63 29.38 -3.25
N GLY A 159 -5.53 30.06 -2.95
CA GLY A 159 -5.52 31.54 -2.75
C GLY A 159 -5.79 32.32 -4.04
N ALA A 160 -5.26 31.83 -5.18
CA ALA A 160 -5.46 32.48 -6.49
C ALA A 160 -6.88 32.32 -7.10
N ARG A 161 -7.71 31.45 -6.52
CA ARG A 161 -9.12 31.22 -6.96
C ARG A 161 -10.17 31.99 -6.12
N ARG A 162 -9.73 32.76 -5.14
CA ARG A 162 -10.56 33.65 -4.32
C ARG A 162 -10.37 35.09 -4.73
#